data_6c07caac12a26c99b672507cae17733e
#
_entry.id   6c07caac12a26c99b672507cae17733e
#
_cell.length_a   1.000
_cell.length_b   1.000
_cell.length_c   1.000
_cell.angle_alpha   90.00
_cell.angle_beta   90.00
_cell.angle_gamma   90.00
#
_symmetry.space_group_name_H-M   'P 1'
#
loop_
_entity.id
_entity.type
_entity.pdbx_description
1 polymer ?
#
loop_
_entity_poly.entity_id
_entity_poly.type
_entity_poly.pdbx_seq_one_letter_code
_entity_poly.pdbx_strand_id
1 'polypeptide(L)'
;SLNSNRTLESIFTNTLGGEQRFGDWDASWRLNYSNSRSESGPSIQSAWRSPRGADAFSHRPTVVYDYTDRARHGVRLYETIVNADGSLSQGAVKRSLDPQDYEFVRLRNNERLQDSESSSVRLDLSRDLTLFGRPTDFQFGFQYDDRSKKDTRQRQEISSGALADAGVAF
;
A
#
# COMPACT_ATOMS: atom_id res chain seq x y z
N SER A 1 -5.62 -6.88 -15.44
CA SER A 1 -5.56 -7.42 -14.08
C SER A 1 -6.79 -6.99 -13.30
N LEU A 2 -7.34 -7.88 -12.51
CA LEU A 2 -8.40 -7.59 -11.55
C LEU A 2 -7.76 -7.57 -10.15
N ASN A 3 -8.17 -6.61 -9.33
CA ASN A 3 -7.68 -6.47 -7.96
C ASN A 3 -8.87 -6.21 -7.03
N SER A 4 -8.96 -6.98 -5.96
CA SER A 4 -9.91 -6.76 -4.86
C SER A 4 -9.09 -6.64 -3.57
N ASN A 5 -9.33 -5.60 -2.80
CA ASN A 5 -8.63 -5.35 -1.53
C ASN A 5 -9.60 -4.84 -0.47
N ARG A 6 -9.39 -5.31 0.77
CA ARG A 6 -10.08 -4.81 1.95
C ARG A 6 -9.03 -4.44 2.99
N THR A 7 -9.19 -3.28 3.61
CA THR A 7 -8.35 -2.84 4.71
C THR A 7 -9.21 -2.58 5.94
N LEU A 8 -8.81 -3.11 7.07
CA LEU A 8 -9.40 -2.87 8.38
C LEU A 8 -8.34 -2.20 9.25
N GLU A 9 -8.73 -1.13 9.92
CA GLU A 9 -7.85 -0.41 10.83
C GLU A 9 -8.53 -0.25 12.18
N SER A 10 -7.79 -0.50 13.24
CA SER A 10 -8.20 -0.22 14.61
C SER A 10 -7.10 0.55 15.32
N ILE A 11 -7.50 1.56 16.08
CA ILE A 11 -6.58 2.38 16.86
C ILE A 11 -7.16 2.48 18.27
N PHE A 12 -6.34 2.17 19.26
CA PHE A 12 -6.62 2.40 20.66
C PHE A 12 -5.58 3.35 21.22
N THR A 13 -6.02 4.41 21.88
CA THR A 13 -5.12 5.36 22.55
C THR A 13 -5.65 5.66 23.93
N ASN A 14 -4.75 5.62 24.91
CA ASN A 14 -5.04 5.98 26.28
C ASN A 14 -4.00 7.00 26.76
N THR A 15 -4.48 8.05 27.40
CA THR A 15 -3.64 9.09 28.00
C THR A 15 -4.06 9.32 29.43
N LEU A 16 -3.11 9.24 30.34
CA LEU A 16 -3.27 9.59 31.73
C LEU A 16 -2.29 10.69 32.08
N GLY A 17 -2.72 11.72 32.75
CA GLY A 17 -1.86 12.83 33.14
C GLY A 17 -2.36 13.54 34.39
N GLY A 18 -1.50 14.30 35.00
CA GLY A 18 -1.82 15.08 36.17
C GLY A 18 -0.85 16.21 36.41
N GLU A 19 -1.30 17.17 37.19
CA GLU A 19 -0.52 18.32 37.64
C GLU A 19 -0.61 18.39 39.17
N GLN A 20 0.51 18.67 39.80
CA GLN A 20 0.59 18.75 41.24
C GLN A 20 1.56 19.87 41.65
N ARG A 21 1.22 20.53 42.75
CA ARG A 21 2.10 21.53 43.37
C ARG A 21 2.65 21.00 44.69
N PHE A 22 3.97 21.04 44.84
CA PHE A 22 4.70 20.63 46.01
C PHE A 22 5.52 21.83 46.54
N GLY A 23 4.97 22.59 47.50
CA GLY A 23 5.55 23.83 47.92
C GLY A 23 5.65 24.83 46.76
N ASP A 24 6.88 25.22 46.40
CA ASP A 24 7.15 26.15 45.28
C ASP A 24 7.38 25.44 43.93
N TRP A 25 7.23 24.13 43.89
CA TRP A 25 7.40 23.35 42.66
C TRP A 25 6.07 23.00 42.04
N ASP A 26 5.95 23.24 40.73
CA ASP A 26 4.89 22.73 39.91
C ASP A 26 5.43 21.53 39.13
N ALA A 27 4.69 20.40 39.21
CA ALA A 27 5.02 19.16 38.54
C ALA A 27 3.86 18.77 37.62
N SER A 28 4.15 18.48 36.35
CA SER A 28 3.18 17.87 35.46
C SER A 28 3.74 16.56 34.91
N TRP A 29 2.85 15.57 34.75
CA TRP A 29 3.22 14.30 34.21
C TRP A 29 2.19 13.77 33.22
N ARG A 30 2.64 12.98 32.25
CA ARG A 30 1.77 12.37 31.25
C ARG A 30 2.30 11.00 30.86
N LEU A 31 1.38 10.04 30.84
CA LEU A 31 1.59 8.69 30.35
C LEU A 31 0.70 8.50 29.14
N ASN A 32 1.25 8.04 28.03
CA ASN A 32 0.49 7.69 26.84
C ASN A 32 0.77 6.24 26.48
N TYR A 33 -0.26 5.57 26.06
CA TYR A 33 -0.20 4.25 25.44
C TYR A 33 -1.07 4.27 24.19
N SER A 34 -0.53 3.82 23.07
CA SER A 34 -1.26 3.67 21.82
C SER A 34 -0.93 2.33 21.17
N ASN A 35 -1.96 1.65 20.74
CA ASN A 35 -1.86 0.45 19.92
C ASN A 35 -2.67 0.66 18.64
N SER A 36 -2.08 0.35 17.49
CA SER A 36 -2.78 0.37 16.21
C SER A 36 -2.52 -0.92 15.45
N ARG A 37 -3.59 -1.46 14.88
CA ARG A 37 -3.56 -2.64 14.04
C ARG A 37 -4.17 -2.32 12.69
N SER A 38 -3.43 -2.59 11.62
CA SER A 38 -3.90 -2.49 10.25
C SER A 38 -3.79 -3.85 9.59
N GLU A 39 -4.91 -4.36 9.10
CA GLU A 39 -5.04 -5.64 8.41
C GLU A 39 -5.52 -5.37 6.99
N SER A 40 -4.71 -5.72 6.02
CA SER A 40 -5.02 -5.61 4.60
C SER A 40 -5.05 -6.99 3.97
N GLY A 41 -6.15 -7.30 3.29
CA GLY A 41 -6.32 -8.56 2.57
C GLY A 41 -7.58 -9.32 2.97
N PRO A 42 -7.83 -10.45 2.34
CA PRO A 42 -7.08 -10.97 1.20
C PRO A 42 -7.14 -10.04 -0.03
N SER A 43 -5.98 -9.76 -0.61
CA SER A 43 -5.89 -9.00 -1.87
C SER A 43 -5.63 -9.97 -3.01
N ILE A 44 -6.68 -10.29 -3.75
CA ILE A 44 -6.63 -11.24 -4.86
C ILE A 44 -6.33 -10.48 -6.15
N GLN A 45 -5.26 -10.87 -6.80
CA GLN A 45 -4.82 -10.30 -8.07
C GLN A 45 -4.66 -11.40 -9.09
N SER A 46 -5.38 -11.32 -10.21
CA SER A 46 -5.18 -12.16 -11.38
C SER A 46 -4.43 -11.37 -12.47
N ALA A 47 -3.45 -12.01 -13.08
CA ALA A 47 -2.72 -11.46 -14.20
C ALA A 47 -2.94 -12.34 -15.45
N TRP A 48 -3.22 -11.66 -16.53
CA TRP A 48 -3.45 -12.24 -17.85
C TRP A 48 -2.56 -11.49 -18.84
N ARG A 49 -2.12 -12.17 -19.88
CA ARG A 49 -1.30 -11.56 -20.92
C ARG A 49 -1.73 -12.10 -22.29
N SER A 50 -1.45 -11.35 -23.33
CA SER A 50 -1.51 -11.86 -24.69
C SER A 50 -0.45 -12.95 -24.90
N PRO A 51 -0.74 -13.98 -25.72
CA PRO A 51 0.23 -15.03 -26.06
C PRO A 51 1.56 -14.45 -26.54
N ARG A 52 2.64 -15.20 -26.30
CA ARG A 52 3.99 -14.80 -26.73
C ARG A 52 4.38 -15.61 -27.97
N GLY A 53 5.28 -15.06 -28.78
CA GLY A 53 5.78 -15.70 -30.01
C GLY A 53 5.30 -15.00 -31.27
N ALA A 54 5.82 -15.39 -32.40
CA ALA A 54 5.48 -14.79 -33.70
C ALA A 54 4.03 -15.10 -34.11
N ASP A 55 3.57 -16.32 -33.85
CA ASP A 55 2.22 -16.77 -34.18
C ASP A 55 1.13 -16.07 -33.34
N ALA A 56 1.54 -15.45 -32.25
CA ALA A 56 0.64 -14.75 -31.34
C ALA A 56 0.34 -13.29 -31.77
N PHE A 57 0.98 -12.77 -32.80
CA PHE A 57 0.75 -11.38 -33.21
C PHE A 57 -0.67 -11.11 -33.68
N SER A 58 -1.32 -12.09 -34.32
CA SER A 58 -2.74 -11.98 -34.71
C SER A 58 -3.70 -11.82 -33.53
N HIS A 59 -3.32 -12.29 -32.33
CA HIS A 59 -4.12 -12.17 -31.10
C HIS A 59 -3.86 -10.86 -30.34
N ARG A 60 -2.84 -10.09 -30.75
CA ARG A 60 -2.48 -8.83 -30.10
C ARG A 60 -3.10 -7.65 -30.83
N PRO A 61 -3.82 -6.77 -30.15
CA PRO A 61 -4.35 -5.59 -30.80
C PRO A 61 -3.22 -4.61 -31.15
N THR A 62 -3.34 -3.97 -32.29
CA THR A 62 -2.60 -2.76 -32.62
C THR A 62 -3.21 -1.61 -31.84
N VAL A 63 -2.42 -0.94 -31.02
CA VAL A 63 -2.87 0.16 -30.16
C VAL A 63 -2.43 1.48 -30.76
N VAL A 64 -3.40 2.34 -31.05
CA VAL A 64 -3.14 3.71 -31.53
C VAL A 64 -3.50 4.68 -30.42
N TYR A 65 -2.55 5.50 -30.05
CA TYR A 65 -2.71 6.56 -29.04
C TYR A 65 -2.98 7.88 -29.72
N ASP A 66 -4.03 8.56 -29.29
CA ASP A 66 -4.38 9.91 -29.75
C ASP A 66 -4.08 10.90 -28.61
N TYR A 67 -3.08 11.75 -28.81
CA TYR A 67 -2.63 12.77 -27.86
C TYR A 67 -3.06 14.19 -28.26
N THR A 68 -3.96 14.33 -29.24
CA THR A 68 -4.42 15.64 -29.71
C THR A 68 -5.14 16.43 -28.62
N ASP A 69 -5.89 15.76 -27.78
CA ASP A 69 -6.46 16.36 -26.56
C ASP A 69 -5.55 16.09 -25.36
N ARG A 70 -4.92 17.13 -24.83
CA ARG A 70 -4.05 17.03 -23.64
C ARG A 70 -4.79 16.66 -22.36
N ALA A 71 -6.08 16.90 -22.30
CA ALA A 71 -6.90 16.58 -21.13
C ALA A 71 -7.49 15.16 -21.20
N ARG A 72 -7.62 14.59 -22.39
CA ARG A 72 -8.20 13.26 -22.62
C ARG A 72 -7.44 12.53 -23.71
N HIS A 73 -6.49 11.69 -23.31
CA HIS A 73 -5.81 10.82 -24.26
C HIS A 73 -6.75 9.75 -24.78
N GLY A 74 -6.90 9.68 -26.08
CA GLY A 74 -7.67 8.64 -26.74
C GLY A 74 -6.83 7.38 -26.95
N VAL A 75 -7.44 6.21 -26.76
CA VAL A 75 -6.84 4.91 -27.11
C VAL A 75 -7.80 4.19 -28.03
N ARG A 76 -7.30 3.77 -29.20
CA ARG A 76 -8.07 2.97 -30.14
C ARG A 76 -7.35 1.66 -30.38
N LEU A 77 -8.14 0.58 -30.40
CA LEU A 77 -7.67 -0.78 -30.64
C LEU A 77 -8.07 -1.22 -32.04
N TYR A 78 -7.15 -1.84 -32.71
CA TYR A 78 -7.34 -2.42 -34.04
C TYR A 78 -6.88 -3.88 -34.04
N GLU A 79 -7.40 -4.66 -34.94
CA GLU A 79 -6.84 -5.97 -35.26
C GLU A 79 -5.43 -5.82 -35.80
N THR A 80 -4.58 -6.77 -35.51
CA THR A 80 -3.26 -6.85 -36.08
C THR A 80 -3.25 -7.88 -37.20
N ILE A 81 -2.91 -7.47 -38.39
CA ILE A 81 -2.77 -8.36 -39.56
C ILE A 81 -1.30 -8.70 -39.67
N VAL A 82 -0.98 -10.00 -39.71
CA VAL A 82 0.36 -10.50 -40.02
C VAL A 82 0.40 -10.76 -41.51
N ASN A 83 1.20 -9.99 -42.23
CA ASN A 83 1.36 -10.15 -43.67
C ASN A 83 2.24 -11.35 -44.04
N ALA A 84 2.21 -11.78 -45.28
CA ALA A 84 2.97 -12.95 -45.76
C ALA A 84 4.50 -12.77 -45.64
N ASP A 85 4.97 -11.55 -45.62
CA ASP A 85 6.40 -11.17 -45.40
C ASP A 85 6.78 -11.06 -43.93
N GLY A 86 5.84 -11.34 -43.00
CA GLY A 86 6.02 -11.20 -41.55
C GLY A 86 5.88 -9.78 -41.03
N SER A 87 5.61 -8.79 -41.88
CA SER A 87 5.30 -7.44 -41.44
C SER A 87 3.92 -7.36 -40.79
N LEU A 88 3.74 -6.35 -39.92
CA LEU A 88 2.48 -6.13 -39.21
C LEU A 88 1.76 -4.92 -39.80
N SER A 89 0.46 -5.05 -40.03
CA SER A 89 -0.39 -3.96 -40.46
C SER A 89 -1.64 -3.83 -39.59
N GLN A 90 -2.22 -2.65 -39.63
CA GLN A 90 -3.42 -2.32 -38.90
C GLN A 90 -4.66 -2.87 -39.66
N GLY A 91 -5.48 -3.65 -38.97
CA GLY A 91 -6.74 -4.18 -39.49
C GLY A 91 -7.96 -3.36 -39.08
N ALA A 92 -9.09 -4.03 -38.93
CA ALA A 92 -10.35 -3.43 -38.52
C ALA A 92 -10.32 -2.89 -37.08
N VAL A 93 -11.22 -1.96 -36.77
CA VAL A 93 -11.38 -1.44 -35.40
C VAL A 93 -11.88 -2.54 -34.49
N LYS A 94 -11.13 -2.83 -33.42
CA LYS A 94 -11.50 -3.80 -32.39
C LYS A 94 -12.19 -3.05 -31.24
N ARG A 95 -13.49 -3.28 -31.05
CA ARG A 95 -14.29 -2.57 -30.04
C ARG A 95 -14.07 -3.06 -28.62
N SER A 96 -13.67 -4.31 -28.46
CA SER A 96 -13.40 -4.93 -27.18
C SER A 96 -12.24 -5.92 -27.31
N LEU A 97 -11.54 -6.15 -26.21
CA LEU A 97 -10.58 -7.24 -26.12
C LEU A 97 -11.36 -8.53 -25.87
N ASP A 98 -11.07 -9.58 -26.62
CA ASP A 98 -11.64 -10.89 -26.38
C ASP A 98 -10.90 -11.55 -25.21
N PRO A 99 -11.57 -12.00 -24.16
CA PRO A 99 -10.93 -12.74 -23.07
C PRO A 99 -10.17 -13.99 -23.53
N GLN A 100 -10.60 -14.62 -24.64
CA GLN A 100 -9.95 -15.79 -25.22
C GLN A 100 -8.59 -15.46 -25.85
N ASP A 101 -8.32 -14.18 -26.15
CA ASP A 101 -7.02 -13.71 -26.63
C ASP A 101 -5.97 -13.63 -25.50
N TYR A 102 -6.30 -14.01 -24.28
CA TYR A 102 -5.41 -13.87 -23.13
C TYR A 102 -5.15 -15.18 -22.43
N GLU A 103 -3.89 -15.39 -22.11
CA GLU A 103 -3.44 -16.50 -21.28
C GLU A 103 -3.40 -16.10 -19.82
N PHE A 104 -3.85 -16.98 -18.95
CA PHE A 104 -3.65 -16.84 -17.53
C PHE A 104 -2.15 -16.91 -17.18
N VAL A 105 -1.67 -15.98 -16.41
CA VAL A 105 -0.27 -15.94 -15.97
C VAL A 105 -0.14 -16.38 -14.53
N ARG A 106 -0.94 -15.79 -13.64
CA ARG A 106 -0.87 -16.06 -12.21
C ARG A 106 -2.09 -15.55 -11.47
N LEU A 107 -2.37 -16.20 -10.36
CA LEU A 107 -3.23 -15.74 -9.29
C LEU A 107 -2.37 -15.49 -8.06
N ARG A 108 -2.51 -14.33 -7.45
CA ARG A 108 -1.77 -13.96 -6.24
C ARG A 108 -2.74 -13.54 -5.17
N ASN A 109 -2.55 -14.07 -3.97
CA ASN A 109 -3.17 -13.59 -2.75
C ASN A 109 -2.10 -12.92 -1.87
N ASN A 110 -2.33 -11.69 -1.45
CA ASN A 110 -1.47 -10.99 -0.52
C ASN A 110 -2.28 -10.61 0.72
N GLU A 111 -1.70 -10.87 1.86
CA GLU A 111 -2.22 -10.45 3.16
C GLU A 111 -1.13 -9.71 3.91
N ARG A 112 -1.50 -8.65 4.57
CA ARG A 112 -0.57 -7.87 5.39
C ARG A 112 -1.22 -7.54 6.72
N LEU A 113 -0.50 -7.84 7.78
CA LEU A 113 -0.83 -7.46 9.14
C LEU A 113 0.26 -6.54 9.67
N GLN A 114 -0.11 -5.35 10.09
CA GLN A 114 0.78 -4.39 10.71
C GLN A 114 0.26 -4.07 12.10
N ASP A 115 1.06 -4.37 13.10
CA ASP A 115 0.82 -3.98 14.49
C ASP A 115 1.85 -2.92 14.87
N SER A 116 1.40 -1.83 15.48
CA SER A 116 2.26 -0.77 15.99
C SER A 116 1.85 -0.42 17.41
N GLU A 117 2.82 -0.36 18.30
CA GLU A 117 2.64 -0.06 19.70
C GLU A 117 3.57 1.09 20.08
N SER A 118 3.07 2.01 20.89
CA SER A 118 3.82 3.15 21.36
C SER A 118 3.45 3.45 22.80
N SER A 119 4.45 3.62 23.65
CA SER A 119 4.29 4.11 25.00
C SER A 119 5.19 5.32 25.23
N SER A 120 4.72 6.30 25.96
CA SER A 120 5.54 7.43 26.35
C SER A 120 5.25 7.89 27.75
N VAL A 121 6.30 8.36 28.43
CA VAL A 121 6.27 8.98 29.75
C VAL A 121 6.87 10.36 29.64
N ARG A 122 6.19 11.36 30.16
CA ARG A 122 6.71 12.72 30.25
C ARG A 122 6.53 13.24 31.67
N LEU A 123 7.56 13.93 32.17
CA LEU A 123 7.58 14.63 33.44
C LEU A 123 8.18 16.01 33.23
N ASP A 124 7.48 17.03 33.62
CA ASP A 124 7.97 18.41 33.61
C ASP A 124 7.88 18.96 35.04
N LEU A 125 8.93 19.60 35.48
CA LEU A 125 9.06 20.28 36.79
C LEU A 125 9.39 21.74 36.55
N SER A 126 8.71 22.64 37.23
CA SER A 126 9.02 24.06 37.17
C SER A 126 8.99 24.70 38.56
N ARG A 127 9.76 25.75 38.71
CA ARG A 127 9.83 26.53 39.95
C ARG A 127 10.25 27.96 39.67
N ASP A 128 9.51 28.92 40.23
CA ASP A 128 9.92 30.31 40.28
C ASP A 128 10.95 30.55 41.37
N LEU A 129 12.08 31.09 40.98
CA LEU A 129 13.20 31.38 41.87
C LEU A 129 13.60 32.85 41.75
N THR A 130 14.24 33.38 42.78
CA THR A 130 14.97 34.66 42.69
C THR A 130 16.45 34.38 42.75
N LEU A 131 17.16 34.53 41.62
CA LEU A 131 18.60 34.38 41.54
C LEU A 131 19.25 35.73 41.32
N PHE A 132 20.20 36.06 42.19
CA PHE A 132 20.94 37.35 42.14
C PHE A 132 19.99 38.56 42.10
N GLY A 133 18.87 38.50 42.83
CA GLY A 133 17.90 39.59 42.91
C GLY A 133 17.00 39.72 41.66
N ARG A 134 17.04 38.77 40.75
CA ARG A 134 16.20 38.73 39.52
C ARG A 134 15.22 37.57 39.58
N PRO A 135 13.95 37.77 39.23
CA PRO A 135 13.01 36.67 39.09
C PRO A 135 13.46 35.75 37.93
N THR A 136 13.51 34.45 38.21
CA THR A 136 14.02 33.42 37.29
C THR A 136 13.06 32.25 37.37
N ASP A 137 12.59 31.81 36.22
CA ASP A 137 11.80 30.55 36.07
C ASP A 137 12.78 29.42 35.75
N PHE A 138 12.77 28.39 36.58
CA PHE A 138 13.56 27.17 36.38
C PHE A 138 12.65 26.04 35.93
N GLN A 139 12.98 25.44 34.77
CA GLN A 139 12.21 24.32 34.20
C GLN A 139 13.13 23.15 33.91
N PHE A 140 12.64 21.94 34.23
CA PHE A 140 13.29 20.68 33.92
C PHE A 140 12.26 19.71 33.36
N GLY A 141 12.56 19.08 32.21
CA GLY A 141 11.68 18.10 31.59
C GLY A 141 12.41 16.81 31.26
N PHE A 142 11.70 15.71 31.43
CA PHE A 142 12.13 14.38 31.02
C PHE A 142 11.04 13.75 30.15
N GLN A 143 11.45 13.13 29.03
CA GLN A 143 10.56 12.37 28.18
C GLN A 143 11.25 11.06 27.76
N TYR A 144 10.50 9.98 27.82
CA TYR A 144 10.90 8.68 27.31
C TYR A 144 9.81 8.16 26.37
N ASP A 145 10.19 7.76 25.16
CA ASP A 145 9.30 7.18 24.17
C ASP A 145 9.83 5.80 23.79
N ASP A 146 8.94 4.80 23.82
CA ASP A 146 9.20 3.48 23.28
C ASP A 146 8.19 3.17 22.17
N ARG A 147 8.69 2.62 21.07
CA ARG A 147 7.87 2.30 19.91
C ARG A 147 8.29 0.98 19.30
N SER A 148 7.32 0.12 19.05
CA SER A 148 7.52 -1.10 18.32
C SER A 148 6.59 -1.16 17.10
N LYS A 149 7.08 -1.77 16.03
CA LYS A 149 6.30 -2.01 14.82
C LYS A 149 6.60 -3.39 14.28
N LYS A 150 5.56 -4.20 14.11
CA LYS A 150 5.62 -5.52 13.49
C LYS A 150 4.84 -5.50 12.19
N ASP A 151 5.48 -5.89 11.09
CA ASP A 151 4.88 -6.00 9.76
C ASP A 151 5.01 -7.46 9.31
N THR A 152 3.88 -8.15 9.20
CA THR A 152 3.81 -9.53 8.74
C THR A 152 3.13 -9.55 7.38
N ARG A 153 3.77 -10.14 6.39
CA ARG A 153 3.25 -10.29 5.04
C ARG A 153 3.20 -11.75 4.67
N GLN A 154 2.05 -12.18 4.20
CA GLN A 154 1.86 -13.49 3.61
C GLN A 154 1.52 -13.31 2.14
N ARG A 155 2.21 -14.04 1.29
CA ARG A 155 1.98 -14.03 -0.15
C ARG A 155 1.89 -15.47 -0.63
N GLN A 156 0.78 -15.77 -1.27
CA GLN A 156 0.55 -17.03 -1.96
C GLN A 156 0.41 -16.71 -3.45
N GLU A 157 1.08 -17.49 -4.28
CA GLU A 157 1.05 -17.31 -5.73
C GLU A 157 0.91 -18.67 -6.42
N ILE A 158 -0.05 -18.74 -7.33
CA ILE A 158 -0.24 -19.88 -8.22
C ILE A 158 0.05 -19.37 -9.62
N SER A 159 1.05 -19.92 -10.28
CA SER A 159 1.41 -19.60 -11.65
C SER A 159 0.76 -20.57 -12.64
N SER A 160 0.65 -20.16 -13.91
CA SER A 160 0.19 -21.06 -14.98
C SER A 160 1.07 -22.30 -15.12
N GLY A 161 2.40 -22.19 -14.90
CA GLY A 161 3.30 -23.34 -14.91
C GLY A 161 2.96 -24.34 -13.80
N ALA A 162 2.77 -23.88 -12.55
CA ALA A 162 2.41 -24.77 -11.45
C ALA A 162 1.08 -25.49 -11.66
N LEU A 163 0.12 -24.87 -12.36
CA LEU A 163 -1.14 -25.50 -12.69
C LEU A 163 -1.01 -26.52 -13.83
N ALA A 164 -0.18 -26.22 -14.83
CA ALA A 164 0.13 -27.17 -15.91
C ALA A 164 0.82 -28.42 -15.35
N ASP A 165 1.76 -28.26 -14.41
CA ASP A 165 2.45 -29.36 -13.72
C ASP A 165 1.46 -30.20 -12.89
N ALA A 166 0.40 -29.59 -12.38
CA ALA A 166 -0.69 -30.26 -11.67
C ALA A 166 -1.75 -30.87 -12.59
N GLY A 167 -1.58 -30.80 -13.93
CA GLY A 167 -2.50 -31.34 -14.92
C GLY A 167 -3.78 -30.55 -15.12
N VAL A 168 -3.82 -29.28 -14.69
CA VAL A 168 -4.95 -28.39 -14.92
C VAL A 168 -4.75 -27.65 -16.23
N ALA A 169 -5.64 -27.90 -17.20
CA ALA A 169 -5.72 -27.16 -18.47
C ALA A 169 -6.63 -25.93 -18.32
N PHE A 170 -6.30 -24.85 -19.04
CA PHE A 170 -7.09 -23.61 -19.13
C PHE A 170 -7.51 -23.35 -20.55
#